data_4a7b4df6de50f4f7baf0f52aa3df5921
#
_entry.id   4a7b4df6de50f4f7baf0f52aa3df5921
#
_cell.length_a   1.000
_cell.length_b   1.000
_cell.length_c   1.000
_cell.angle_alpha   90.00
_cell.angle_beta   90.00
_cell.angle_gamma   90.00
#
_symmetry.space_group_name_H-M   'P 1'
#
loop_
_entity.id
_entity.type
_entity.pdbx_description
1 polymer ?
#
loop_
_entity_poly.entity_id
_entity_poly.type
_entity_poly.pdbx_seq_one_letter_code
_entity_poly.pdbx_strand_id
1 'polypeptide(L)'
;MADVTLHPIAAGQRPMLENLFQLYTHDFSDLWSGREDGELQEDGRFAQYSYLDSYWTDADRTPLVIRANGHVAGFAMINTFAHSGLPVDFSVAEFFVVRKHRRAGVGQAAACAVICARAGQWEVAVARRNTAALPFWRRVASSIAGSGVEEFDRDGELWNGPILRFRVS
;
A
#
# COMPACT_ATOMS: atom_id res chain seq x y z
N MET A 1 -1.02 -21.79 8.39
CA MET A 1 -1.16 -20.42 7.82
C MET A 1 -0.41 -19.48 8.77
N ALA A 2 0.30 -18.46 8.28
CA ALA A 2 0.98 -17.52 9.17
C ALA A 2 -0.05 -16.72 9.97
N ASP A 3 0.22 -16.51 11.27
CA ASP A 3 -0.56 -15.58 12.08
C ASP A 3 -0.20 -14.15 11.66
N VAL A 4 -1.17 -13.41 11.09
CA VAL A 4 -0.97 -12.07 10.54
C VAL A 4 -1.72 -11.06 11.41
N THR A 5 -0.98 -10.09 11.94
CA THR A 5 -1.54 -9.00 12.76
C THR A 5 -1.13 -7.64 12.20
N LEU A 6 -1.96 -6.64 12.48
CA LEU A 6 -1.80 -5.25 12.07
C LEU A 6 -1.79 -4.37 13.31
N HIS A 7 -0.83 -3.45 13.38
CA HIS A 7 -0.77 -2.49 14.48
C HIS A 7 -0.48 -1.08 13.94
N PRO A 8 -1.12 -0.04 14.49
CA PRO A 8 -0.74 1.32 14.19
C PRO A 8 0.74 1.57 14.52
N ILE A 9 1.44 2.32 13.68
CA ILE A 9 2.82 2.71 13.91
C ILE A 9 2.82 4.02 14.68
N ALA A 10 3.21 3.98 15.96
CA ALA A 10 3.35 5.19 16.78
C ALA A 10 4.53 6.05 16.28
N ALA A 11 4.50 7.35 16.57
CA ALA A 11 5.55 8.30 16.17
C ALA A 11 6.96 7.86 16.61
N GLY A 12 7.09 7.26 17.80
CA GLY A 12 8.36 6.71 18.30
C GLY A 12 8.88 5.50 17.51
N GLN A 13 8.04 4.87 16.67
CA GLN A 13 8.39 3.74 15.81
C GLN A 13 8.69 4.18 14.37
N ARG A 14 8.68 5.48 14.09
CA ARG A 14 8.99 6.05 12.78
C ARG A 14 10.25 5.49 12.12
N PRO A 15 11.38 5.29 12.83
CA PRO A 15 12.59 4.73 12.21
C PRO A 15 12.39 3.34 11.60
N MET A 16 11.50 2.53 12.19
CA MET A 16 11.13 1.22 11.61
C MET A 16 10.46 1.39 10.25
N LEU A 17 9.51 2.31 10.12
CA LEU A 17 8.82 2.57 8.86
C LEU A 17 9.77 3.16 7.80
N GLU A 18 10.64 4.08 8.19
CA GLU A 18 11.67 4.64 7.30
C GLU A 18 12.58 3.55 6.73
N ASN A 19 13.01 2.61 7.56
CA ASN A 19 13.82 1.46 7.12
C ASN A 19 13.04 0.53 6.20
N LEU A 20 11.76 0.29 6.47
CA LEU A 20 10.90 -0.51 5.58
C LEU A 20 10.67 0.18 4.24
N PHE A 21 10.59 1.52 4.21
CA PHE A 21 10.53 2.28 2.97
C PHE A 21 11.80 2.15 2.12
N GLN A 22 12.99 2.04 2.72
CA GLN A 22 14.22 1.78 1.95
C GLN A 22 14.13 0.44 1.20
N LEU A 23 13.60 -0.61 1.85
CA LEU A 23 13.39 -1.91 1.21
C LEU A 23 12.28 -1.85 0.15
N TYR A 24 11.21 -1.13 0.43
CA TYR A 24 10.12 -0.89 -0.52
C TYR A 24 10.63 -0.18 -1.77
N THR A 25 11.35 0.93 -1.61
CA THR A 25 11.90 1.70 -2.73
C THR A 25 12.90 0.86 -3.53
N HIS A 26 13.77 0.10 -2.86
CA HIS A 26 14.67 -0.82 -3.56
C HIS A 26 13.91 -1.85 -4.41
N ASP A 27 12.85 -2.45 -3.89
CA ASP A 27 12.05 -3.45 -4.63
C ASP A 27 11.32 -2.87 -5.85
N PHE A 28 11.01 -1.57 -5.81
CA PHE A 28 10.27 -0.87 -6.86
C PHE A 28 11.12 0.04 -7.72
N SER A 29 12.42 0.19 -7.43
CA SER A 29 13.30 1.13 -8.14
C SER A 29 13.41 0.84 -9.64
N ASP A 30 13.35 -0.42 -10.06
CA ASP A 30 13.34 -0.81 -11.47
C ASP A 30 12.05 -0.38 -12.21
N LEU A 31 10.94 -0.23 -11.50
CA LEU A 31 9.69 0.28 -12.06
C LEU A 31 9.75 1.78 -12.37
N TRP A 32 10.66 2.50 -11.72
CA TRP A 32 10.91 3.92 -11.91
C TRP A 32 12.14 4.21 -12.77
N SER A 33 12.60 3.23 -13.55
CA SER A 33 13.75 3.40 -14.44
C SER A 33 13.61 4.65 -15.31
N GLY A 34 14.66 5.48 -15.33
CA GLY A 34 14.67 6.79 -16.00
C GLY A 34 14.06 7.94 -15.19
N ARG A 35 13.75 7.74 -13.91
CA ARG A 35 13.31 8.77 -12.95
C ARG A 35 14.29 8.84 -11.79
N GLU A 36 14.52 10.05 -11.27
CA GLU A 36 15.42 10.26 -10.11
C GLU A 36 14.89 9.63 -8.82
N ASP A 37 13.58 9.42 -8.70
CA ASP A 37 12.94 8.84 -7.51
C ASP A 37 13.45 7.44 -7.13
N GLY A 38 13.98 6.70 -8.10
CA GLY A 38 14.51 5.35 -7.91
C GLY A 38 16.04 5.29 -7.75
N GLU A 39 16.73 6.43 -7.70
CA GLU A 39 18.18 6.48 -7.58
C GLU A 39 18.63 6.62 -6.13
N LEU A 40 19.79 6.04 -5.82
CA LEU A 40 20.42 6.22 -4.51
C LEU A 40 21.06 7.60 -4.40
N GLN A 41 20.94 8.20 -3.24
CA GLN A 41 21.68 9.40 -2.85
C GLN A 41 23.13 9.04 -2.50
N GLU A 42 24.00 10.05 -2.35
CA GLU A 42 25.42 9.88 -2.03
C GLU A 42 25.68 9.17 -0.69
N ASP A 43 24.71 9.16 0.23
CA ASP A 43 24.76 8.44 1.50
C ASP A 43 24.33 6.96 1.37
N GLY A 44 24.01 6.50 0.15
CA GLY A 44 23.57 5.13 -0.14
C GLY A 44 22.13 4.85 0.25
N ARG A 45 21.30 5.86 0.48
CA ARG A 45 19.87 5.73 0.79
C ARG A 45 19.01 6.26 -0.36
N PHE A 46 17.82 5.72 -0.50
CA PHE A 46 16.78 6.35 -1.32
C PHE A 46 16.23 7.59 -0.63
N ALA A 47 15.70 8.53 -1.40
CA ALA A 47 15.01 9.70 -0.87
C ALA A 47 13.87 9.29 0.07
N GLN A 48 13.63 10.11 1.08
CA GLN A 48 12.54 9.87 2.01
C GLN A 48 11.19 10.02 1.30
N TYR A 49 10.22 9.17 1.67
CA TYR A 49 8.85 9.30 1.20
C TYR A 49 8.26 10.68 1.58
N SER A 50 7.86 11.46 0.57
CA SER A 50 7.52 12.88 0.73
C SER A 50 6.38 13.15 1.70
N TYR A 51 5.42 12.22 1.83
CA TYR A 51 4.24 12.37 2.69
C TYR A 51 4.37 11.67 4.04
N LEU A 52 5.58 11.22 4.40
CA LEU A 52 5.77 10.39 5.60
C LEU A 52 5.29 11.10 6.87
N ASP A 53 5.64 12.38 7.04
CA ASP A 53 5.30 13.17 8.23
C ASP A 53 3.78 13.31 8.41
N SER A 54 3.04 13.43 7.31
CA SER A 54 1.58 13.56 7.30
C SER A 54 0.87 12.38 7.98
N TYR A 55 1.51 11.22 8.08
CA TYR A 55 0.90 10.05 8.72
C TYR A 55 0.82 10.13 10.25
N TRP A 56 1.44 11.13 10.86
CA TRP A 56 1.32 11.40 12.30
C TRP A 56 0.74 12.79 12.60
N THR A 57 0.50 13.62 11.58
CA THR A 57 -0.09 14.95 11.73
C THR A 57 -1.52 15.03 11.22
N ASP A 58 -1.86 14.25 10.19
CA ASP A 58 -3.15 14.29 9.52
C ASP A 58 -4.04 13.14 10.03
N ALA A 59 -5.24 13.49 10.51
CA ALA A 59 -6.16 12.53 11.13
C ALA A 59 -6.73 11.49 10.15
N ASP A 60 -6.72 11.78 8.84
CA ASP A 60 -7.20 10.91 7.76
C ASP A 60 -6.14 9.93 7.24
N ARG A 61 -4.96 9.89 7.86
CA ARG A 61 -3.84 9.02 7.48
C ARG A 61 -3.53 8.01 8.58
N THR A 62 -3.29 6.78 8.20
CA THR A 62 -3.00 5.70 9.15
C THR A 62 -1.84 4.85 8.65
N PRO A 63 -0.68 4.86 9.35
CA PRO A 63 0.42 3.96 9.08
C PRO A 63 0.24 2.68 9.90
N LEU A 64 0.34 1.52 9.26
CA LEU A 64 0.18 0.22 9.89
C LEU A 64 1.42 -0.65 9.66
N VAL A 65 1.94 -1.30 10.70
CA VAL A 65 2.91 -2.37 10.56
C VAL A 65 2.19 -3.71 10.39
N ILE A 66 2.63 -4.49 9.42
CA ILE A 66 2.20 -5.87 9.20
C ILE A 66 3.19 -6.78 9.94
N ARG A 67 2.66 -7.67 10.78
CA ARG A 67 3.46 -8.72 11.42
C ARG A 67 3.00 -10.10 10.96
N ALA A 68 3.94 -11.01 10.83
CA ALA A 68 3.68 -12.42 10.55
C ALA A 68 4.40 -13.26 11.60
N ASN A 69 3.65 -14.07 12.35
CA ASN A 69 4.16 -14.84 13.50
C ASN A 69 4.95 -13.97 14.49
N GLY A 70 4.46 -12.76 14.79
CA GLY A 70 5.08 -11.79 15.68
C GLY A 70 6.24 -10.97 15.08
N HIS A 71 6.79 -11.35 13.92
CA HIS A 71 7.89 -10.62 13.26
C HIS A 71 7.39 -9.54 12.33
N VAL A 72 8.11 -8.43 12.22
CA VAL A 72 7.83 -7.38 11.23
C VAL A 72 7.94 -7.98 9.83
N ALA A 73 6.86 -7.88 9.07
CA ALA A 73 6.72 -8.47 7.75
C ALA A 73 6.46 -7.45 6.64
N GLY A 74 6.10 -6.20 6.99
CA GLY A 74 5.81 -5.16 6.03
C GLY A 74 5.03 -4.01 6.64
N PHE A 75 4.41 -3.21 5.78
CA PHE A 75 3.57 -2.08 6.19
C PHE A 75 2.41 -1.84 5.21
N ALA A 76 1.40 -1.10 5.68
CA ALA A 76 0.34 -0.54 4.88
C ALA A 76 0.13 0.93 5.27
N MET A 77 -0.05 1.79 4.28
CA MET A 77 -0.33 3.21 4.45
C MET A 77 -1.72 3.49 3.90
N ILE A 78 -2.60 3.99 4.75
CA ILE A 78 -4.00 4.28 4.39
C ILE A 78 -4.22 5.79 4.46
N ASN A 79 -4.94 6.33 3.49
CA ASN A 79 -5.37 7.72 3.46
C ASN A 79 -6.77 7.85 2.82
N THR A 80 -7.19 9.08 2.52
CA THR A 80 -8.47 9.40 1.87
C THR A 80 -8.29 10.01 0.48
N PHE A 81 -7.08 9.91 -0.09
CA PHE A 81 -6.81 10.45 -1.43
C PHE A 81 -7.29 9.50 -2.53
N ALA A 82 -8.15 10.02 -3.43
CA ALA A 82 -8.70 9.26 -4.54
C ALA A 82 -7.99 9.59 -5.86
N HIS A 83 -7.22 8.69 -6.39
CA HIS A 83 -6.62 8.81 -7.73
C HIS A 83 -7.65 8.80 -8.87
N SER A 84 -8.84 8.26 -8.62
CA SER A 84 -9.97 8.31 -9.56
C SER A 84 -10.58 9.71 -9.70
N GLY A 85 -10.39 10.59 -8.72
CA GLY A 85 -11.10 11.87 -8.60
C GLY A 85 -12.53 11.73 -8.10
N LEU A 86 -12.98 10.52 -7.75
CA LEU A 86 -14.31 10.25 -7.21
C LEU A 86 -14.29 10.20 -5.68
N PRO A 87 -15.41 10.47 -4.98
CA PRO A 87 -15.47 10.38 -3.53
C PRO A 87 -15.04 9.00 -3.02
N VAL A 88 -14.22 8.96 -1.98
CA VAL A 88 -13.73 7.76 -1.33
C VAL A 88 -13.64 7.98 0.17
N ASP A 89 -13.89 6.93 0.95
CA ASP A 89 -13.66 6.97 2.40
C ASP A 89 -12.22 6.57 2.74
N PHE A 90 -11.67 5.59 2.01
CA PHE A 90 -10.32 5.07 2.24
C PHE A 90 -9.61 4.67 0.95
N SER A 91 -8.30 4.89 0.92
CA SER A 91 -7.40 4.41 -0.14
C SER A 91 -6.21 3.69 0.47
N VAL A 92 -5.78 2.61 -0.19
CA VAL A 92 -4.48 2.02 0.08
C VAL A 92 -3.44 2.83 -0.68
N ALA A 93 -2.73 3.71 0.04
CA ALA A 93 -1.70 4.56 -0.55
C ALA A 93 -0.43 3.77 -0.87
N GLU A 94 0.06 3.01 0.12
CA GLU A 94 1.23 2.15 -0.02
C GLU A 94 0.99 0.81 0.68
N PHE A 95 1.53 -0.26 0.11
CA PHE A 95 1.43 -1.60 0.69
C PHE A 95 2.68 -2.41 0.34
N PHE A 96 3.33 -2.95 1.35
CA PHE A 96 4.58 -3.69 1.18
C PHE A 96 4.67 -4.89 2.10
N VAL A 97 5.10 -6.03 1.56
CA VAL A 97 5.48 -7.20 2.31
C VAL A 97 6.90 -7.60 1.92
N VAL A 98 7.79 -7.77 2.90
CA VAL A 98 9.18 -8.17 2.65
C VAL A 98 9.24 -9.54 1.97
N ARG A 99 10.24 -9.77 1.13
CA ARG A 99 10.34 -10.95 0.26
C ARG A 99 10.18 -12.28 0.99
N LYS A 100 10.79 -12.41 2.18
CA LYS A 100 10.70 -13.61 3.03
C LYS A 100 9.26 -14.06 3.32
N HIS A 101 8.34 -13.11 3.46
CA HIS A 101 6.95 -13.35 3.83
C HIS A 101 5.98 -13.36 2.63
N ARG A 102 6.49 -13.18 1.41
CA ARG A 102 5.67 -13.27 0.19
C ARG A 102 5.36 -14.73 -0.16
N ARG A 103 4.29 -14.92 -0.95
CA ARG A 103 3.81 -16.22 -1.45
C ARG A 103 3.40 -17.23 -0.37
N ALA A 104 3.33 -16.81 0.89
CA ALA A 104 2.84 -17.58 2.03
C ALA A 104 1.45 -17.13 2.53
N GLY A 105 0.71 -16.36 1.71
CA GLY A 105 -0.61 -15.84 2.05
C GLY A 105 -0.59 -14.57 2.94
N VAL A 106 0.57 -14.15 3.46
CA VAL A 106 0.70 -13.01 4.38
C VAL A 106 0.15 -11.73 3.75
N GLY A 107 0.51 -11.43 2.50
CA GLY A 107 0.02 -10.22 1.81
C GLY A 107 -1.50 -10.21 1.65
N GLN A 108 -2.10 -11.33 1.23
CA GLN A 108 -3.55 -11.45 1.09
C GLN A 108 -4.26 -11.26 2.43
N ALA A 109 -3.80 -11.95 3.47
CA ALA A 109 -4.38 -11.85 4.81
C ALA A 109 -4.27 -10.42 5.37
N ALA A 110 -3.10 -9.79 5.23
CA ALA A 110 -2.88 -8.41 5.68
C ALA A 110 -3.76 -7.41 4.92
N ALA A 111 -3.82 -7.49 3.58
CA ALA A 111 -4.64 -6.59 2.77
C ALA A 111 -6.13 -6.71 3.10
N CYS A 112 -6.65 -7.94 3.22
CA CYS A 112 -8.03 -8.17 3.66
C CYS A 112 -8.28 -7.60 5.06
N ALA A 113 -7.38 -7.84 6.01
CA ALA A 113 -7.53 -7.33 7.38
C ALA A 113 -7.51 -5.79 7.44
N VAL A 114 -6.64 -5.13 6.68
CA VAL A 114 -6.59 -3.66 6.57
C VAL A 114 -7.91 -3.11 6.06
N ILE A 115 -8.42 -3.67 4.98
CA ILE A 115 -9.61 -3.16 4.28
C ILE A 115 -10.88 -3.49 5.08
N CYS A 116 -11.05 -4.73 5.54
CA CYS A 116 -12.24 -5.14 6.27
C CYS A 116 -12.36 -4.52 7.67
N ALA A 117 -11.30 -3.90 8.19
CA ALA A 117 -11.35 -3.18 9.47
C ALA A 117 -12.19 -1.90 9.43
N ARG A 118 -12.56 -1.40 8.24
CA ARG A 118 -13.27 -0.13 8.08
C ARG A 118 -14.33 -0.23 6.98
N ALA A 119 -15.59 -0.09 7.34
CA ALA A 119 -16.69 0.02 6.39
C ALA A 119 -16.59 1.34 5.60
N GLY A 120 -16.94 1.31 4.33
CA GLY A 120 -16.89 2.50 3.47
C GLY A 120 -16.52 2.19 2.03
N GLN A 121 -16.36 3.25 1.24
CA GLN A 121 -15.91 3.18 -0.14
C GLN A 121 -14.38 3.17 -0.18
N TRP A 122 -13.82 2.10 -0.71
CA TRP A 122 -12.39 1.90 -0.85
C TRP A 122 -11.90 2.09 -2.28
N GLU A 123 -10.64 2.53 -2.39
CA GLU A 123 -9.92 2.62 -3.64
C GLU A 123 -8.51 2.02 -3.51
N VAL A 124 -8.08 1.30 -4.54
CA VAL A 124 -6.71 0.83 -4.70
C VAL A 124 -6.26 1.18 -6.12
N ALA A 125 -5.31 2.10 -6.23
CA ALA A 125 -4.71 2.48 -7.49
C ALA A 125 -3.41 1.72 -7.71
N VAL A 126 -3.28 1.07 -8.87
CA VAL A 126 -2.10 0.25 -9.22
C VAL A 126 -1.35 0.92 -10.37
N ALA A 127 -0.08 1.28 -10.14
CA ALA A 127 0.73 1.86 -11.20
C ALA A 127 0.85 0.92 -12.40
N ARG A 128 0.69 1.45 -13.62
CA ARG A 128 0.69 0.65 -14.87
C ARG A 128 1.92 -0.24 -15.00
N ARG A 129 3.08 0.23 -14.57
CA ARG A 129 4.32 -0.53 -14.62
C ARG A 129 4.38 -1.67 -13.60
N ASN A 130 3.57 -1.62 -12.53
CA ASN A 130 3.53 -2.66 -11.50
C ASN A 130 2.56 -3.78 -11.89
N THR A 131 2.86 -4.47 -12.98
CA THR A 131 2.01 -5.51 -13.55
C THR A 131 1.77 -6.69 -12.60
N ALA A 132 2.69 -6.95 -11.68
CA ALA A 132 2.58 -8.02 -10.68
C ALA A 132 1.57 -7.70 -9.57
N ALA A 133 1.34 -6.43 -9.27
CA ALA A 133 0.42 -6.02 -8.20
C ALA A 133 -1.06 -6.12 -8.61
N LEU A 134 -1.40 -5.88 -9.87
CA LEU A 134 -2.79 -5.87 -10.32
C LEU A 134 -3.53 -7.20 -10.08
N PRO A 135 -2.99 -8.37 -10.44
CA PRO A 135 -3.64 -9.64 -10.12
C PRO A 135 -3.80 -9.89 -8.63
N PHE A 136 -2.86 -9.41 -7.82
CA PHE A 136 -2.95 -9.49 -6.36
C PHE A 136 -4.12 -8.65 -5.84
N TRP A 137 -4.21 -7.38 -6.24
CA TRP A 137 -5.27 -6.49 -5.78
C TRP A 137 -6.66 -6.88 -6.31
N ARG A 138 -6.75 -7.41 -7.53
CA ARG A 138 -8.01 -7.99 -8.04
C ARG A 138 -8.51 -9.14 -7.16
N ARG A 139 -7.61 -10.05 -6.74
CA ARG A 139 -7.99 -11.15 -5.82
C ARG A 139 -8.43 -10.64 -4.47
N VAL A 140 -7.72 -9.65 -3.89
CA VAL A 140 -8.11 -9.03 -2.62
C VAL A 140 -9.50 -8.39 -2.74
N ALA A 141 -9.71 -7.50 -3.71
CA ALA A 141 -10.97 -6.80 -3.91
C ALA A 141 -12.13 -7.77 -4.15
N SER A 142 -11.94 -8.76 -5.03
CA SER A 142 -12.96 -9.77 -5.32
C SER A 142 -13.30 -10.66 -4.11
N SER A 143 -12.32 -10.95 -3.26
CA SER A 143 -12.57 -11.73 -2.04
C SER A 143 -13.38 -10.96 -1.00
N ILE A 144 -13.37 -9.62 -1.06
CA ILE A 144 -14.09 -8.75 -0.13
C ILE A 144 -15.47 -8.37 -0.68
N ALA A 145 -15.54 -7.91 -1.93
CA ALA A 145 -16.74 -7.32 -2.52
C ALA A 145 -17.36 -8.13 -3.68
N GLY A 146 -16.76 -9.26 -4.05
CA GLY A 146 -17.30 -10.13 -5.11
C GLY A 146 -17.48 -9.39 -6.44
N SER A 147 -18.71 -9.39 -6.96
CA SER A 147 -19.08 -8.67 -8.19
C SER A 147 -19.23 -7.15 -8.02
N GLY A 148 -19.13 -6.63 -6.80
CA GLY A 148 -19.21 -5.19 -6.49
C GLY A 148 -17.91 -4.43 -6.71
N VAL A 149 -16.91 -5.04 -7.35
CA VAL A 149 -15.65 -4.37 -7.70
C VAL A 149 -15.80 -3.68 -9.05
N GLU A 150 -15.59 -2.37 -9.06
CA GLU A 150 -15.44 -1.57 -10.28
C GLU A 150 -13.96 -1.39 -10.59
N GLU A 151 -13.57 -1.54 -11.83
CA GLU A 151 -12.21 -1.32 -12.31
C GLU A 151 -12.23 -0.31 -13.45
N PHE A 152 -11.42 0.74 -13.33
CA PHE A 152 -11.18 1.69 -14.41
C PHE A 152 -9.71 1.76 -14.73
N ASP A 153 -9.41 2.01 -15.98
CA ASP A 153 -8.06 2.34 -16.42
C ASP A 153 -7.94 3.87 -16.54
N ARG A 154 -6.88 4.43 -16.00
CA ARG A 154 -6.57 5.85 -16.09
C ARG A 154 -5.25 6.04 -16.84
N ASP A 155 -5.22 7.06 -17.69
CA ASP A 155 -4.04 7.52 -18.40
C ASP A 155 -4.04 9.05 -18.36
N GLY A 156 -3.57 9.61 -17.25
CA GLY A 156 -3.64 11.04 -17.00
C GLY A 156 -2.69 11.51 -15.90
N GLU A 157 -2.71 12.80 -15.60
CA GLU A 157 -1.81 13.43 -14.63
C GLU A 157 -2.02 12.94 -13.20
N LEU A 158 -3.27 12.69 -12.79
CA LEU A 158 -3.57 12.20 -11.44
C LEU A 158 -3.14 10.76 -11.23
N TRP A 159 -3.25 9.93 -12.25
CA TRP A 159 -2.89 8.52 -12.19
C TRP A 159 -2.70 7.93 -13.58
N ASN A 160 -1.73 7.02 -13.67
CA ASN A 160 -1.50 6.19 -14.86
C ASN A 160 -1.52 4.71 -14.45
N GLY A 161 -2.63 4.06 -14.74
CA GLY A 161 -2.85 2.65 -14.46
C GLY A 161 -4.27 2.32 -14.01
N PRO A 162 -4.56 1.04 -13.75
CA PRO A 162 -5.85 0.59 -13.26
C PRO A 162 -6.12 1.05 -11.82
N ILE A 163 -7.39 1.32 -11.55
CA ILE A 163 -7.92 1.68 -10.23
C ILE A 163 -9.09 0.74 -9.92
N LEU A 164 -9.02 0.08 -8.78
CA LEU A 164 -10.08 -0.76 -8.24
C LEU A 164 -10.87 0.03 -7.20
N ARG A 165 -12.19 0.04 -7.33
CA ARG A 165 -13.11 0.66 -6.37
C ARG A 165 -14.13 -0.36 -5.93
N PHE A 166 -14.41 -0.39 -4.63
CA PHE A 166 -15.38 -1.32 -4.05
C PHE A 166 -15.82 -0.85 -2.67
N ARG A 167 -16.97 -1.35 -2.23
CA ARG A 167 -17.55 -1.01 -0.93
C ARG A 167 -17.38 -2.14 0.06
N VAL A 168 -17.00 -1.79 1.28
CA VAL A 168 -16.98 -2.66 2.45
C VAL A 168 -18.17 -2.31 3.33
N SER A 169 -18.96 -3.31 3.69
CA SER A 169 -20.15 -3.19 4.54
C SER A 169 -19.83 -3.26 6.02
#